data_0245e749d741ce95f70cbd0d2dd46afb
#
_entry.id   0245e749d741ce95f70cbd0d2dd46afb
#
_cell.length_a   1.000
_cell.length_b   1.000
_cell.length_c   1.000
_cell.angle_alpha   90.00
_cell.angle_beta   90.00
_cell.angle_gamma   90.00
#
_symmetry.space_group_name_H-M   'P 1'
#
loop_
_entity.id
_entity.type
_entity.pdbx_description
1 polymer ?
#
loop_
_entity_poly.entity_id
_entity_poly.type
_entity_poly.pdbx_seq_one_letter_code
_entity_poly.pdbx_strand_id
1 'polypeptide(L)'
;MCIRDRIFTRTNDYFKERIITFSKGLSEEQIIQIGLHFDELSQEREEENKKDKKGYKERLLNNYLSGFERIGIDLRDDQLEKIELKLRLHIEIAEEWYELRRNWTEDFIRLLKRNKSYGYETQMNEYFNSLNNLGNKEFRAKVDKNEKLAIEIINFVFLTADEKQMKGFTRTLEIYLKSINRILSKRQVK
;
A
#
# COMPACT_ATOMS: atom_id res chain seq x y z
N MET A 1 8.84 -4.55 -16.28
CA MET A 1 8.86 -4.30 -14.82
C MET A 1 8.60 -2.82 -14.59
N CYS A 2 7.49 -2.49 -13.92
CA CYS A 2 7.06 -1.10 -13.65
C CYS A 2 8.06 -0.43 -12.68
N ILE A 3 8.18 0.92 -12.72
CA ILE A 3 9.01 1.70 -11.77
C ILE A 3 8.57 1.40 -10.33
N ARG A 4 7.25 1.30 -10.09
CA ARG A 4 6.67 0.92 -8.79
C ARG A 4 7.22 -0.41 -8.28
N ASP A 5 7.23 -1.45 -9.12
CA ASP A 5 7.71 -2.79 -8.76
C ASP A 5 9.19 -2.78 -8.40
N ARG A 6 9.98 -1.98 -9.13
CA ARG A 6 11.42 -1.83 -8.88
C ARG A 6 11.70 -1.14 -7.55
N ILE A 7 10.94 -0.08 -7.22
CA ILE A 7 11.07 0.63 -5.95
C ILE A 7 10.66 -0.29 -4.81
N PHE A 8 9.52 -0.98 -4.95
CA PHE A 8 9.03 -1.92 -3.93
C PHE A 8 10.02 -3.05 -3.68
N THR A 9 10.51 -3.70 -4.74
CA THR A 9 11.51 -4.79 -4.62
C THR A 9 12.78 -4.32 -3.92
N ARG A 10 13.36 -3.19 -4.34
CA ARG A 10 14.58 -2.65 -3.71
C ARG A 10 14.36 -2.25 -2.24
N THR A 11 13.21 -1.68 -1.93
CA THR A 11 12.87 -1.32 -0.56
C THR A 11 12.70 -2.56 0.30
N ASN A 12 11.98 -3.56 -0.21
CA ASN A 12 11.80 -4.85 0.48
C ASN A 12 13.15 -5.54 0.72
N ASP A 13 14.00 -5.64 -0.29
CA ASP A 13 15.33 -6.27 -0.16
C ASP A 13 16.21 -5.54 0.86
N TYR A 14 16.18 -4.20 0.86
CA TYR A 14 16.93 -3.41 1.83
C TYR A 14 16.49 -3.63 3.27
N PHE A 15 15.18 -3.70 3.53
CA PHE A 15 14.64 -3.90 4.88
C PHE A 15 14.70 -5.36 5.30
N LYS A 16 14.52 -6.29 4.39
CA LYS A 16 14.50 -7.73 4.64
C LYS A 16 15.71 -8.21 5.42
N GLU A 17 16.92 -7.94 4.93
CA GLU A 17 18.17 -8.35 5.59
C GLU A 17 18.28 -7.75 7.00
N ARG A 18 17.89 -6.49 7.16
CA ARG A 18 17.93 -5.80 8.45
C ARG A 18 16.93 -6.36 9.44
N ILE A 19 15.70 -6.66 8.98
CA ILE A 19 14.68 -7.29 9.82
C ILE A 19 15.13 -8.69 10.25
N ILE A 20 15.69 -9.49 9.35
CA ILE A 20 16.20 -10.83 9.66
C ILE A 20 17.33 -10.75 10.69
N THR A 21 18.29 -9.85 10.49
CA THR A 21 19.41 -9.67 11.43
C THR A 21 18.92 -9.21 12.80
N PHE A 22 18.06 -8.20 12.85
CA PHE A 22 17.48 -7.67 14.07
C PHE A 22 16.66 -8.73 14.82
N SER A 23 15.80 -9.44 14.12
CA SER A 23 14.89 -10.43 14.71
C SER A 23 15.60 -11.62 15.37
N LYS A 24 16.82 -11.95 14.93
CA LYS A 24 17.65 -12.94 15.64
C LYS A 24 18.02 -12.53 17.07
N GLY A 25 18.08 -11.21 17.34
CA GLY A 25 18.38 -10.66 18.66
C GLY A 25 17.19 -10.61 19.61
N LEU A 26 15.97 -10.81 19.13
CA LEU A 26 14.75 -10.69 19.94
C LEU A 26 14.67 -11.78 21.01
N SER A 27 14.23 -11.38 22.21
CA SER A 27 13.84 -12.31 23.28
C SER A 27 12.43 -12.85 23.03
N GLU A 28 12.07 -13.90 23.76
CA GLU A 28 10.71 -14.47 23.70
C GLU A 28 9.64 -13.45 24.12
N GLU A 29 9.91 -12.67 25.18
CA GLU A 29 9.01 -11.62 25.66
C GLU A 29 8.81 -10.53 24.58
N GLN A 30 9.87 -10.12 23.89
CA GLN A 30 9.77 -9.14 22.80
C GLN A 30 8.94 -9.67 21.63
N ILE A 31 9.07 -10.95 21.29
CA ILE A 31 8.27 -11.58 20.24
C ILE A 31 6.80 -11.66 20.63
N ILE A 32 6.51 -11.96 21.91
CA ILE A 32 5.13 -11.93 22.43
C ILE A 32 4.55 -10.52 22.32
N GLN A 33 5.29 -9.49 22.73
CA GLN A 33 4.83 -8.10 22.64
C GLN A 33 4.56 -7.66 21.18
N ILE A 34 5.41 -8.07 20.24
CA ILE A 34 5.18 -7.83 18.80
C ILE A 34 3.88 -8.50 18.36
N GLY A 35 3.63 -9.75 18.79
CA GLY A 35 2.39 -10.47 18.49
C GLY A 35 1.16 -9.74 19.01
N LEU A 36 1.14 -9.36 20.29
CA LEU A 36 0.05 -8.63 20.90
C LEU A 36 -0.25 -7.30 20.18
N HIS A 37 0.80 -6.56 19.82
CA HIS A 37 0.62 -5.31 19.07
C HIS A 37 -0.01 -5.53 17.68
N PHE A 38 0.37 -6.59 16.97
CA PHE A 38 -0.26 -6.92 15.68
C PHE A 38 -1.72 -7.37 15.86
N ASP A 39 -2.05 -8.08 16.94
CA ASP A 39 -3.42 -8.48 17.25
C ASP A 39 -4.29 -7.26 17.54
N GLU A 40 -3.80 -6.30 18.34
CA GLU A 40 -4.47 -5.02 18.60
C GLU A 40 -4.75 -4.26 17.31
N LEU A 41 -3.73 -4.05 16.48
CA LEU A 41 -3.88 -3.38 15.18
C LEU A 41 -4.86 -4.10 14.24
N SER A 42 -4.92 -5.41 14.32
CA SER A 42 -5.84 -6.21 13.51
C SER A 42 -7.28 -6.05 13.97
N GLN A 43 -7.51 -6.02 15.29
CA GLN A 43 -8.84 -5.79 15.87
C GLN A 43 -9.36 -4.38 15.58
N GLU A 44 -8.53 -3.35 15.76
CA GLU A 44 -8.89 -1.97 15.43
C GLU A 44 -9.36 -1.84 13.96
N ARG A 45 -8.60 -2.41 13.03
CA ARG A 45 -8.95 -2.39 11.60
C ARG A 45 -10.21 -3.17 11.27
N GLU A 46 -10.44 -4.30 11.95
CA GLU A 46 -11.66 -5.09 11.79
C GLU A 46 -12.90 -4.30 12.26
N GLU A 47 -12.79 -3.62 13.39
CA GLU A 47 -13.86 -2.76 13.91
C GLU A 47 -14.14 -1.58 12.98
N GLU A 48 -13.10 -0.91 12.47
CA GLU A 48 -13.24 0.16 11.49
C GLU A 48 -13.98 -0.33 10.23
N ASN A 49 -13.56 -1.48 9.68
CA ASN A 49 -14.21 -2.05 8.50
C ASN A 49 -15.67 -2.44 8.75
N LYS A 50 -16.00 -2.99 9.95
CA LYS A 50 -17.39 -3.33 10.30
C LYS A 50 -18.30 -2.11 10.42
N LYS A 51 -17.78 -1.02 10.98
CA LYS A 51 -18.52 0.25 11.13
C LYS A 51 -18.84 0.90 9.79
N ASP A 52 -18.06 0.62 8.75
CA ASP A 52 -18.03 1.42 7.54
C ASP A 52 -18.46 0.69 6.25
N LYS A 53 -19.08 -0.49 6.37
CA LYS A 53 -19.57 -1.25 5.18
C LYS A 53 -20.53 -0.43 4.29
N LYS A 54 -21.30 0.51 4.86
CA LYS A 54 -22.23 1.38 4.09
C LYS A 54 -21.51 2.50 3.34
N GLY A 55 -20.35 2.93 3.80
CA GLY A 55 -19.57 4.05 3.25
C GLY A 55 -18.45 3.67 2.28
N TYR A 56 -18.27 2.38 1.95
CA TYR A 56 -17.14 1.93 1.14
C TYR A 56 -16.96 2.70 -0.18
N LYS A 57 -18.02 2.87 -0.95
CA LYS A 57 -17.94 3.59 -2.24
C LYS A 57 -17.67 5.07 -2.07
N GLU A 58 -18.26 5.67 -1.05
CA GLU A 58 -18.03 7.07 -0.69
C GLU A 58 -16.58 7.29 -0.26
N ARG A 59 -16.02 6.41 0.59
CA ARG A 59 -14.58 6.45 0.93
C ARG A 59 -13.69 6.28 -0.29
N LEU A 60 -14.04 5.36 -1.17
CA LEU A 60 -13.27 5.14 -2.39
C LEU A 60 -13.27 6.39 -3.26
N LEU A 61 -14.41 7.05 -3.44
CA LEU A 61 -14.52 8.33 -4.14
C LEU A 61 -13.67 9.41 -3.45
N ASN A 62 -13.79 9.55 -2.12
CA ASN A 62 -13.01 10.51 -1.34
C ASN A 62 -11.50 10.26 -1.44
N ASN A 63 -11.06 9.00 -1.56
CA ASN A 63 -9.66 8.67 -1.80
C ASN A 63 -9.18 9.18 -3.17
N TYR A 64 -10.00 9.08 -4.21
CA TYR A 64 -9.67 9.65 -5.52
C TYR A 64 -9.63 11.18 -5.47
N LEU A 65 -10.64 11.82 -4.85
CA LEU A 65 -10.67 13.28 -4.64
C LEU A 65 -9.40 13.76 -3.96
N SER A 66 -9.10 13.23 -2.79
CA SER A 66 -7.90 13.59 -2.02
C SER A 66 -6.60 13.26 -2.77
N GLY A 67 -6.59 12.19 -3.56
CA GLY A 67 -5.45 11.80 -4.37
C GLY A 67 -5.15 12.84 -5.45
N PHE A 68 -6.16 13.29 -6.19
CA PHE A 68 -6.01 14.31 -7.22
C PHE A 68 -5.70 15.69 -6.64
N GLU A 69 -6.36 16.07 -5.55
CA GLU A 69 -6.07 17.30 -4.82
C GLU A 69 -4.61 17.38 -4.37
N ARG A 70 -4.05 16.30 -3.82
CA ARG A 70 -2.63 16.22 -3.41
C ARG A 70 -1.65 16.47 -4.54
N ILE A 71 -2.02 16.17 -5.77
CA ILE A 71 -1.19 16.45 -6.94
C ILE A 71 -1.57 17.75 -7.65
N GLY A 72 -2.46 18.56 -7.05
CA GLY A 72 -2.84 19.87 -7.54
C GLY A 72 -3.91 19.86 -8.64
N ILE A 73 -4.71 18.79 -8.71
CA ILE A 73 -5.84 18.68 -9.66
C ILE A 73 -7.14 18.74 -8.87
N ASP A 74 -7.85 19.86 -8.95
CA ASP A 74 -9.21 20.00 -8.42
C ASP A 74 -10.19 19.40 -9.44
N LEU A 75 -10.86 18.31 -9.08
CA LEU A 75 -11.80 17.64 -9.98
C LEU A 75 -13.07 18.50 -10.18
N ARG A 76 -13.55 18.54 -11.43
CA ARG A 76 -14.82 19.17 -11.80
C ARG A 76 -15.99 18.20 -11.58
N ASP A 77 -17.20 18.73 -11.51
CA ASP A 77 -18.43 17.96 -11.30
C ASP A 77 -18.63 16.88 -12.38
N ASP A 78 -18.36 17.22 -13.67
CA ASP A 78 -18.44 16.27 -14.79
C ASP A 78 -17.45 15.11 -14.66
N GLN A 79 -16.26 15.38 -14.12
CA GLN A 79 -15.25 14.36 -13.86
C GLN A 79 -15.62 13.50 -12.66
N LEU A 80 -16.19 14.10 -11.60
CA LEU A 80 -16.66 13.39 -10.41
C LEU A 80 -17.78 12.41 -10.76
N GLU A 81 -18.81 12.86 -11.48
CA GLU A 81 -19.90 11.98 -11.94
C GLU A 81 -19.37 10.77 -12.72
N LYS A 82 -18.39 11.01 -13.61
CA LYS A 82 -17.80 9.94 -14.42
C LYS A 82 -16.96 8.96 -13.59
N ILE A 83 -16.26 9.48 -12.59
CA ILE A 83 -15.50 8.64 -11.63
C ILE A 83 -16.47 7.78 -10.83
N GLU A 84 -17.56 8.36 -10.29
CA GLU A 84 -18.57 7.60 -9.56
C GLU A 84 -19.16 6.47 -10.38
N LEU A 85 -19.50 6.73 -11.65
CA LEU A 85 -19.99 5.69 -12.56
C LEU A 85 -18.98 4.56 -12.73
N LYS A 86 -17.71 4.88 -12.91
CA LYS A 86 -16.64 3.86 -13.02
C LYS A 86 -16.46 3.09 -11.72
N LEU A 87 -16.55 3.75 -10.56
CA LEU A 87 -16.40 3.11 -9.25
C LEU A 87 -17.51 2.09 -8.93
N ARG A 88 -18.62 2.11 -9.65
CA ARG A 88 -19.64 1.04 -9.56
C ARG A 88 -19.11 -0.33 -9.99
N LEU A 89 -18.07 -0.35 -10.84
CA LEU A 89 -17.40 -1.55 -11.32
C LEU A 89 -16.31 -2.07 -10.37
N HIS A 90 -15.95 -1.29 -9.35
CA HIS A 90 -14.93 -1.67 -8.38
C HIS A 90 -15.40 -2.86 -7.54
N ILE A 91 -14.54 -3.86 -7.42
CA ILE A 91 -14.80 -5.06 -6.66
C ILE A 91 -14.30 -4.85 -5.23
N GLU A 92 -15.20 -5.02 -4.26
CA GLU A 92 -14.81 -4.97 -2.85
C GLU A 92 -14.03 -6.22 -2.48
N ILE A 93 -12.81 -6.02 -1.96
CA ILE A 93 -11.86 -7.07 -1.58
C ILE A 93 -11.32 -6.86 -0.15
N ALA A 94 -12.00 -6.02 0.63
CA ALA A 94 -11.51 -5.63 1.96
C ALA A 94 -11.43 -6.82 2.92
N GLU A 95 -12.43 -7.71 2.91
CA GLU A 95 -12.46 -8.90 3.77
C GLU A 95 -11.33 -9.88 3.42
N GLU A 96 -11.14 -10.14 2.11
CA GLU A 96 -10.07 -11.02 1.64
C GLU A 96 -8.68 -10.45 1.96
N TRP A 97 -8.50 -9.13 1.80
CA TRP A 97 -7.27 -8.45 2.23
C TRP A 97 -7.03 -8.57 3.72
N TYR A 98 -8.09 -8.47 4.52
CA TYR A 98 -8.00 -8.60 5.97
C TYR A 98 -7.53 -9.99 6.36
N GLU A 99 -8.16 -11.04 5.83
CA GLU A 99 -7.79 -12.43 6.08
C GLU A 99 -6.34 -12.73 5.64
N LEU A 100 -5.96 -12.29 4.45
CA LEU A 100 -4.60 -12.48 3.95
C LEU A 100 -3.56 -11.81 4.84
N ARG A 101 -3.84 -10.60 5.32
CA ARG A 101 -2.94 -9.88 6.21
C ARG A 101 -2.83 -10.56 7.56
N ARG A 102 -3.95 -11.02 8.12
CA ARG A 102 -3.95 -11.76 9.39
C ARG A 102 -3.12 -13.02 9.29
N ASN A 103 -3.38 -13.86 8.29
CA ASN A 103 -2.63 -15.09 8.06
C ASN A 103 -1.14 -14.81 7.88
N TRP A 104 -0.81 -13.78 7.12
CA TRP A 104 0.57 -13.35 6.92
C TRP A 104 1.22 -12.93 8.24
N THR A 105 0.54 -12.15 9.07
CA THR A 105 1.04 -11.73 10.39
C THR A 105 1.25 -12.91 11.33
N GLU A 106 0.31 -13.85 11.37
CA GLU A 106 0.42 -15.07 12.18
C GLU A 106 1.63 -15.92 11.77
N ASP A 107 1.86 -16.06 10.45
CA ASP A 107 3.02 -16.77 9.92
C ASP A 107 4.32 -16.06 10.28
N PHE A 108 4.35 -14.73 10.24
CA PHE A 108 5.49 -13.92 10.66
C PHE A 108 5.84 -14.17 12.14
N ILE A 109 4.85 -14.10 13.04
CA ILE A 109 5.06 -14.35 14.46
C ILE A 109 5.51 -15.79 14.70
N ARG A 110 4.96 -16.76 13.97
CA ARG A 110 5.38 -18.16 14.05
C ARG A 110 6.84 -18.35 13.67
N LEU A 111 7.30 -17.64 12.65
CA LEU A 111 8.71 -17.63 12.26
C LEU A 111 9.58 -16.94 13.32
N LEU A 112 9.17 -15.78 13.84
CA LEU A 112 9.90 -15.09 14.90
C LEU A 112 10.15 -15.97 16.13
N LYS A 113 9.17 -16.78 16.54
CA LYS A 113 9.31 -17.74 17.65
C LYS A 113 10.41 -18.78 17.42
N ARG A 114 10.88 -18.92 16.20
CA ARG A 114 11.97 -19.83 15.80
C ARG A 114 13.26 -19.10 15.46
N ASN A 115 13.43 -17.85 15.91
CA ASN A 115 14.55 -16.97 15.51
C ASN A 115 15.94 -17.50 15.87
N LYS A 116 16.05 -18.50 16.75
CA LYS A 116 17.29 -19.19 17.12
C LYS A 116 17.48 -20.53 16.39
N SER A 117 16.51 -20.97 15.61
CA SER A 117 16.57 -22.27 14.95
C SER A 117 17.48 -22.27 13.71
N TYR A 118 18.03 -23.44 13.41
CA TYR A 118 18.73 -23.65 12.15
C TYR A 118 17.79 -23.41 10.97
N GLY A 119 18.27 -22.70 9.94
CA GLY A 119 17.45 -22.39 8.76
C GLY A 119 16.50 -21.20 8.89
N TYR A 120 16.48 -20.51 10.04
CA TYR A 120 15.63 -19.35 10.26
C TYR A 120 15.77 -18.27 9.16
N GLU A 121 17.00 -17.92 8.78
CA GLU A 121 17.24 -16.92 7.72
C GLU A 121 16.64 -17.33 6.39
N THR A 122 16.79 -18.61 6.01
CA THR A 122 16.23 -19.13 4.77
C THR A 122 14.72 -19.02 4.78
N GLN A 123 14.06 -19.46 5.87
CA GLN A 123 12.60 -19.39 6.01
C GLN A 123 12.09 -17.95 5.99
N MET A 124 12.77 -17.01 6.66
CA MET A 124 12.42 -15.61 6.65
C MET A 124 12.61 -14.98 5.25
N ASN A 125 13.64 -15.36 4.52
CA ASN A 125 13.84 -14.93 3.14
C ASN A 125 12.71 -15.41 2.22
N GLU A 126 12.32 -16.67 2.32
CA GLU A 126 11.20 -17.26 1.58
C GLU A 126 9.90 -16.56 1.92
N TYR A 127 9.66 -16.31 3.20
CA TYR A 127 8.49 -15.60 3.69
C TYR A 127 8.39 -14.18 3.10
N PHE A 128 9.45 -13.38 3.13
CA PHE A 128 9.43 -12.05 2.52
C PHE A 128 9.29 -12.09 1.00
N ASN A 129 9.82 -13.09 0.34
CA ASN A 129 9.67 -13.27 -1.11
C ASN A 129 8.22 -13.66 -1.48
N SER A 130 7.47 -14.32 -0.59
CA SER A 130 6.07 -14.67 -0.82
C SER A 130 5.12 -13.49 -0.86
N LEU A 131 5.52 -12.32 -0.33
CA LEU A 131 4.73 -11.08 -0.35
C LEU A 131 4.26 -10.68 -1.75
N ASN A 132 5.07 -10.96 -2.77
CA ASN A 132 4.74 -10.64 -4.15
C ASN A 132 3.61 -11.52 -4.74
N ASN A 133 3.25 -12.60 -4.05
CA ASN A 133 2.27 -13.58 -4.50
C ASN A 133 1.15 -13.83 -3.48
N LEU A 134 0.83 -12.80 -2.68
CA LEU A 134 -0.25 -12.90 -1.70
C LEU A 134 -1.59 -13.21 -2.36
N GLY A 135 -2.35 -14.07 -1.71
CA GLY A 135 -3.68 -14.47 -2.12
C GLY A 135 -3.73 -15.54 -3.22
N ASN A 136 -4.90 -16.09 -3.40
CA ASN A 136 -5.17 -17.08 -4.44
C ASN A 136 -5.34 -16.42 -5.82
N LYS A 137 -5.51 -17.23 -6.85
CA LYS A 137 -5.67 -16.77 -8.24
C LYS A 137 -6.90 -15.87 -8.42
N GLU A 138 -7.99 -16.18 -7.71
CA GLU A 138 -9.24 -15.41 -7.79
C GLU A 138 -9.07 -14.02 -7.18
N PHE A 139 -8.51 -13.93 -5.98
CA PHE A 139 -8.20 -12.66 -5.32
C PHE A 139 -7.29 -11.77 -6.20
N ARG A 140 -6.22 -12.35 -6.75
CA ARG A 140 -5.32 -11.61 -7.65
C ARG A 140 -6.04 -11.09 -8.89
N ALA A 141 -6.96 -11.87 -9.47
CA ALA A 141 -7.76 -11.41 -10.60
C ALA A 141 -8.70 -10.23 -10.22
N LYS A 142 -9.23 -10.20 -8.99
CA LYS A 142 -10.00 -9.05 -8.47
C LYS A 142 -9.12 -7.81 -8.31
N VAL A 143 -7.93 -7.97 -7.73
CA VAL A 143 -6.92 -6.89 -7.59
C VAL A 143 -6.55 -6.32 -8.96
N ASP A 144 -6.21 -7.17 -9.93
CA ASP A 144 -5.85 -6.76 -11.29
C ASP A 144 -6.97 -5.97 -11.99
N LYS A 145 -8.23 -6.38 -11.79
CA LYS A 145 -9.39 -5.64 -12.32
C LYS A 145 -9.51 -4.25 -11.70
N ASN A 146 -9.36 -4.16 -10.38
CA ASN A 146 -9.41 -2.89 -9.67
C ASN A 146 -8.23 -1.97 -10.06
N GLU A 147 -7.04 -2.53 -10.27
CA GLU A 147 -5.87 -1.77 -10.76
C GLU A 147 -6.11 -1.21 -12.17
N LYS A 148 -6.64 -2.02 -13.09
CA LYS A 148 -7.02 -1.55 -14.43
C LYS A 148 -8.04 -0.43 -14.37
N LEU A 149 -9.08 -0.58 -13.53
CA LEU A 149 -10.07 0.45 -13.33
C LEU A 149 -9.46 1.76 -12.78
N ALA A 150 -8.53 1.65 -11.82
CA ALA A 150 -7.83 2.81 -11.30
C ALA A 150 -7.00 3.53 -12.40
N ILE A 151 -6.29 2.78 -13.23
CA ILE A 151 -5.55 3.33 -14.38
C ILE A 151 -6.50 4.03 -15.36
N GLU A 152 -7.66 3.44 -15.64
CA GLU A 152 -8.67 4.06 -16.51
C GLU A 152 -9.22 5.37 -15.94
N ILE A 153 -9.46 5.44 -14.62
CA ILE A 153 -9.91 6.67 -13.94
C ILE A 153 -8.83 7.74 -14.02
N ILE A 154 -7.59 7.39 -13.71
CA ILE A 154 -6.46 8.33 -13.79
C ILE A 154 -6.29 8.86 -15.20
N ASN A 155 -6.26 7.98 -16.21
CA ASN A 155 -6.15 8.37 -17.59
C ASN A 155 -7.30 9.28 -18.02
N PHE A 156 -8.53 8.97 -17.64
CA PHE A 156 -9.69 9.79 -17.94
C PHE A 156 -9.52 11.23 -17.42
N VAL A 157 -9.10 11.39 -16.15
CA VAL A 157 -8.89 12.72 -15.54
C VAL A 157 -7.81 13.48 -16.28
N PHE A 158 -6.66 12.89 -16.59
CA PHE A 158 -5.58 13.57 -17.31
C PHE A 158 -5.95 13.92 -18.77
N LEU A 159 -6.71 13.07 -19.45
CA LEU A 159 -7.16 13.33 -20.82
C LEU A 159 -8.23 14.43 -20.90
N THR A 160 -8.97 14.65 -19.80
CA THR A 160 -10.03 15.67 -19.74
C THR A 160 -9.63 16.89 -18.89
N ALA A 161 -8.39 16.92 -18.41
CA ALA A 161 -7.89 18.03 -17.60
C ALA A 161 -7.84 19.32 -18.42
N ASP A 162 -8.35 20.39 -17.83
CA ASP A 162 -8.26 21.74 -18.39
C ASP A 162 -6.92 22.42 -18.06
N GLU A 163 -6.72 23.62 -18.61
CA GLU A 163 -5.48 24.39 -18.44
C GLU A 163 -5.23 24.74 -16.95
N LYS A 164 -6.28 25.05 -16.18
CA LYS A 164 -6.18 25.37 -14.76
C LYS A 164 -5.69 24.15 -13.95
N GLN A 165 -6.29 22.99 -14.21
CA GLN A 165 -5.89 21.74 -13.58
C GLN A 165 -4.46 21.35 -13.92
N MET A 166 -4.05 21.49 -15.20
CA MET A 166 -2.68 21.19 -15.61
C MET A 166 -1.64 22.17 -15.02
N LYS A 167 -1.99 23.44 -14.84
CA LYS A 167 -1.13 24.42 -14.12
C LYS A 167 -0.98 24.03 -12.66
N GLY A 168 -2.08 23.64 -11.98
CA GLY A 168 -2.05 23.17 -10.59
C GLY A 168 -1.13 21.95 -10.43
N PHE A 169 -1.29 20.96 -11.30
CA PHE A 169 -0.46 19.75 -11.34
C PHE A 169 1.04 20.09 -11.52
N THR A 170 1.37 20.88 -12.53
CA THR A 170 2.76 21.28 -12.83
C THR A 170 3.40 21.98 -11.64
N ARG A 171 2.69 22.94 -11.03
CA ARG A 171 3.17 23.67 -9.83
C ARG A 171 3.45 22.71 -8.67
N THR A 172 2.56 21.75 -8.44
CA THR A 172 2.73 20.77 -7.37
C THR A 172 3.94 19.87 -7.61
N LEU A 173 4.14 19.41 -8.85
CA LEU A 173 5.32 18.62 -9.22
C LEU A 173 6.62 19.42 -9.00
N GLU A 174 6.65 20.71 -9.36
CA GLU A 174 7.82 21.58 -9.12
C GLU A 174 8.17 21.68 -7.63
N ILE A 175 7.15 21.78 -6.76
CA ILE A 175 7.35 21.81 -5.30
C ILE A 175 7.97 20.50 -4.81
N TYR A 176 7.47 19.35 -5.29
CA TYR A 176 8.04 18.06 -4.94
C TYR A 176 9.49 17.91 -5.44
N LEU A 177 9.76 18.30 -6.68
CA LEU A 177 11.12 18.25 -7.25
C LEU A 177 12.10 19.12 -6.46
N LYS A 178 11.71 20.35 -6.10
CA LYS A 178 12.52 21.23 -5.24
C LYS A 178 12.81 20.59 -3.88
N SER A 179 11.80 19.96 -3.29
CA SER A 179 11.94 19.29 -1.99
C SER A 179 12.90 18.09 -2.07
N ILE A 180 12.78 17.26 -3.10
CA ILE A 180 13.67 16.11 -3.34
C ILE A 180 15.12 16.59 -3.56
N ASN A 181 15.31 17.59 -4.41
CA ASN A 181 16.64 18.16 -4.68
C ASN A 181 17.30 18.71 -3.42
N ARG A 182 16.52 19.36 -2.55
CA ARG A 182 17.02 19.85 -1.24
C ARG A 182 17.46 18.71 -0.31
N ILE A 183 16.77 17.57 -0.33
CA ILE A 183 17.15 16.40 0.46
C ILE A 183 18.43 15.78 -0.09
N LEU A 184 18.54 15.65 -1.41
CA LEU A 184 19.72 15.07 -2.07
C LEU A 184 20.96 15.93 -1.87
N SER A 185 20.86 17.26 -1.99
CA SER A 185 21.99 18.17 -1.78
C SER A 185 22.52 18.12 -0.34
N LYS A 186 21.66 17.96 0.66
CA LYS A 186 22.09 17.79 2.07
C LYS A 186 22.84 16.47 2.34
N ARG A 187 22.63 15.44 1.50
CA ARG A 187 23.33 14.15 1.64
C ARG A 187 24.72 14.15 1.00
N GLN A 188 24.98 15.03 0.06
CA GLN A 188 26.30 15.15 -0.59
C GLN A 188 27.32 15.95 0.23
N VAL A 189 26.89 16.62 1.29
CA VAL A 189 27.73 17.44 2.17
C VAL A 189 28.18 16.70 3.45
N LYS A 190 27.85 15.41 3.56
CA LYS A 190 28.33 14.51 4.62
C LYS A 190 29.19 13.40 4.04
#